data_bd77dd6d2e1f6cf3e58a034225029735
#
_entry.id   bd77dd6d2e1f6cf3e58a034225029735
#
_cell.length_a   1.000
_cell.length_b   1.000
_cell.length_c   1.000
_cell.angle_alpha   90.00
_cell.angle_beta   90.00
_cell.angle_gamma   90.00
#
_symmetry.space_group_name_H-M   'P 1'
#
loop_
_entity.id
_entity.type
_entity.pdbx_description
1 polymer ?
#
loop_
_entity_poly.entity_id
_entity_poly.type
_entity_poly.pdbx_seq_one_letter_code
_entity_poly.pdbx_strand_id
1 'polypeptide(L)'
;MQRKKIFHIVSHLDVGGAERVAVNIAESATEGIEYHVVELIRAHGAFTKVLIKELQDHNICYHRGWIPEFHFHYLFERLAALTFPLWFLWLFLKYKPRAIHCHTEMPDLATYCFFRLFPWTLKRCKIVRTIHNTRLWAGMERTGQRVEAFFIRQNANVAISEAVRKNYQNIYHACPPIIYNGVAPVSQQPYPHLKTDKTNILFAGRFEEQKGIDTLIEIIKSQKDNPCCYFHVIGGGSLEALLTEQLAECSNVSICNPLFNLASYMASFDFLLMPSRFEGLSILSLEASFNGLPAIINACPGLYETLPEDWPLRVENNDLKAYQHLFNEVLPTANRTNLQAKARLFAENNFSMKHMQESYEKLYG
;
A
#
# COMPACT_ATOMS: atom_id res chain seq x y z
N MET A 1 -33.63 -8.75 2.49
CA MET A 1 -32.79 -9.34 1.41
C MET A 1 -31.57 -10.00 2.03
N GLN A 2 -31.11 -11.14 1.54
CA GLN A 2 -29.88 -11.76 2.02
C GLN A 2 -28.66 -10.92 1.56
N ARG A 3 -27.76 -10.54 2.47
CA ARG A 3 -26.57 -9.73 2.14
C ARG A 3 -25.68 -10.50 1.16
N LYS A 4 -25.14 -9.78 0.16
CA LYS A 4 -24.12 -10.33 -0.76
C LYS A 4 -22.81 -10.47 0.03
N LYS A 5 -22.21 -11.66 0.02
CA LYS A 5 -20.95 -11.92 0.71
C LYS A 5 -19.78 -11.78 -0.24
N ILE A 6 -18.81 -10.96 0.12
CA ILE A 6 -17.60 -10.70 -0.65
C ILE A 6 -16.40 -11.13 0.19
N PHE A 7 -15.53 -11.96 -0.40
CA PHE A 7 -14.35 -12.48 0.28
C PHE A 7 -13.10 -11.82 -0.27
N HIS A 8 -12.42 -11.02 0.56
CA HIS A 8 -11.09 -10.48 0.28
C HIS A 8 -10.03 -11.47 0.73
N ILE A 9 -9.19 -11.95 -0.20
CA ILE A 9 -8.08 -12.86 0.12
C ILE A 9 -6.81 -12.03 0.18
N VAL A 10 -6.16 -12.00 1.35
CA VAL A 10 -4.92 -11.28 1.62
C VAL A 10 -3.82 -12.25 2.05
N SER A 11 -2.55 -11.84 1.90
CA SER A 11 -1.41 -12.68 2.29
C SER A 11 -1.36 -12.87 3.80
N HIS A 12 -1.30 -11.76 4.52
CA HIS A 12 -1.18 -11.68 5.98
C HIS A 12 -2.10 -10.59 6.52
N LEU A 13 -2.53 -10.68 7.76
CA LEU A 13 -3.12 -9.57 8.50
C LEU A 13 -2.00 -8.81 9.23
N ASP A 14 -1.16 -8.11 8.46
CA ASP A 14 -0.02 -7.34 8.98
C ASP A 14 0.17 -6.03 8.17
N VAL A 15 1.28 -5.32 8.39
CA VAL A 15 1.57 -4.04 7.73
C VAL A 15 1.82 -4.24 6.25
N GLY A 16 0.87 -3.80 5.42
CA GLY A 16 0.99 -3.84 3.97
C GLY A 16 -0.04 -2.94 3.29
N GLY A 17 0.36 -2.33 2.17
CA GLY A 17 -0.55 -1.46 1.41
C GLY A 17 -1.74 -2.20 0.80
N ALA A 18 -1.53 -3.45 0.34
CA ALA A 18 -2.58 -4.28 -0.25
C ALA A 18 -3.60 -4.75 0.80
N GLU A 19 -3.11 -5.17 1.96
CA GLU A 19 -3.92 -5.54 3.12
C GLU A 19 -4.77 -4.36 3.60
N ARG A 20 -4.16 -3.16 3.69
CA ARG A 20 -4.87 -1.95 4.07
C ARG A 20 -5.98 -1.60 3.08
N VAL A 21 -5.74 -1.75 1.77
CA VAL A 21 -6.77 -1.52 0.73
C VAL A 21 -7.93 -2.49 0.90
N ALA A 22 -7.67 -3.78 1.14
CA ALA A 22 -8.73 -4.77 1.37
C ALA A 22 -9.59 -4.43 2.60
N VAL A 23 -8.96 -4.01 3.70
CA VAL A 23 -9.66 -3.57 4.92
C VAL A 23 -10.45 -2.29 4.66
N ASN A 24 -9.86 -1.29 4.03
CA ASN A 24 -10.52 -0.03 3.70
C ASN A 24 -11.80 -0.23 2.85
N ILE A 25 -11.75 -1.15 1.86
CA ILE A 25 -12.93 -1.50 1.06
C ILE A 25 -14.00 -2.15 1.96
N ALA A 26 -13.58 -3.03 2.87
CA ALA A 26 -14.52 -3.73 3.75
C ALA A 26 -15.15 -2.82 4.80
N GLU A 27 -14.42 -1.84 5.33
CA GLU A 27 -14.92 -0.86 6.30
C GLU A 27 -15.94 0.10 5.72
N SER A 28 -15.81 0.43 4.45
CA SER A 28 -16.71 1.36 3.75
C SER A 28 -17.97 0.67 3.19
N ALA A 29 -18.33 -0.52 3.68
CA ALA A 29 -19.44 -1.33 3.20
C ALA A 29 -20.76 -0.59 3.09
N THR A 30 -21.44 -0.69 1.92
CA THR A 30 -22.82 -0.21 1.74
C THR A 30 -23.83 -1.22 2.25
N GLU A 31 -25.07 -0.76 2.47
CA GLU A 31 -26.17 -1.66 2.84
C GLU A 31 -26.33 -2.80 1.81
N GLY A 32 -26.42 -4.03 2.31
CA GLY A 32 -26.64 -5.22 1.48
C GLY A 32 -25.37 -6.00 1.15
N ILE A 33 -24.17 -5.53 1.54
CA ILE A 33 -22.91 -6.25 1.39
C ILE A 33 -22.37 -6.67 2.77
N GLU A 34 -21.82 -7.88 2.83
CA GLU A 34 -21.11 -8.44 3.99
C GLU A 34 -19.72 -8.84 3.54
N TYR A 35 -18.71 -8.15 4.05
CA TYR A 35 -17.32 -8.45 3.72
C TYR A 35 -16.72 -9.47 4.68
N HIS A 36 -15.88 -10.33 4.12
CA HIS A 36 -15.07 -11.31 4.83
C HIS A 36 -13.62 -11.15 4.42
N VAL A 37 -12.72 -10.92 5.35
CA VAL A 37 -11.27 -10.89 5.08
C VAL A 37 -10.69 -12.26 5.39
N VAL A 38 -10.02 -12.87 4.41
CA VAL A 38 -9.45 -14.22 4.50
C VAL A 38 -7.94 -14.11 4.42
N GLU A 39 -7.28 -14.39 5.52
CA GLU A 39 -5.83 -14.40 5.65
C GLU A 39 -5.29 -15.75 5.16
N LEU A 40 -4.32 -15.72 4.24
CA LEU A 40 -3.72 -16.94 3.70
C LEU A 40 -2.72 -17.56 4.69
N ILE A 41 -1.82 -16.74 5.25
CA ILE A 41 -0.80 -17.13 6.22
C ILE A 41 -1.07 -16.40 7.53
N ARG A 42 -1.14 -17.15 8.61
CA ARG A 42 -1.48 -16.62 9.93
C ARG A 42 -0.34 -15.82 10.54
N ALA A 43 -0.41 -14.51 10.43
CA ALA A 43 0.53 -13.60 11.07
C ALA A 43 0.35 -13.51 12.60
N HIS A 44 1.40 -13.11 13.31
CA HIS A 44 1.42 -13.05 14.78
C HIS A 44 1.95 -11.72 15.35
N GLY A 45 2.25 -10.74 14.51
CA GLY A 45 2.83 -9.46 14.89
C GLY A 45 1.96 -8.59 15.80
N ALA A 46 2.53 -7.51 16.29
CA ALA A 46 1.80 -6.49 17.03
C ALA A 46 0.73 -5.81 16.16
N PHE A 47 1.07 -5.53 14.91
CA PHE A 47 0.14 -4.97 13.93
C PHE A 47 -1.03 -5.91 13.62
N THR A 48 -0.80 -7.21 13.56
CA THR A 48 -1.86 -8.22 13.39
C THR A 48 -2.95 -8.07 14.44
N LYS A 49 -2.57 -7.89 15.71
CA LYS A 49 -3.54 -7.73 16.81
C LYS A 49 -4.38 -6.46 16.64
N VAL A 50 -3.75 -5.38 16.22
CA VAL A 50 -4.44 -4.10 16.00
C VAL A 50 -5.39 -4.20 14.81
N LEU A 51 -4.94 -4.77 13.69
CA LEU A 51 -5.77 -4.93 12.50
C LEU A 51 -6.97 -5.88 12.75
N ILE A 52 -6.77 -6.96 13.50
CA ILE A 52 -7.87 -7.86 13.91
C ILE A 52 -8.87 -7.11 14.80
N LYS A 53 -8.39 -6.27 15.73
CA LYS A 53 -9.27 -5.45 16.55
C LYS A 53 -10.08 -4.47 15.71
N GLU A 54 -9.45 -3.81 14.75
CA GLU A 54 -10.11 -2.89 13.81
C GLU A 54 -11.23 -3.61 13.02
N LEU A 55 -10.96 -4.81 12.48
CA LEU A 55 -11.97 -5.63 11.82
C LEU A 55 -13.14 -5.98 12.75
N GLN A 56 -12.86 -6.28 14.02
CA GLN A 56 -13.87 -6.58 15.03
C GLN A 56 -14.71 -5.35 15.39
N ASP A 57 -14.08 -4.19 15.58
CA ASP A 57 -14.73 -2.93 15.91
C ASP A 57 -15.71 -2.50 14.80
N HIS A 58 -15.39 -2.81 13.53
CA HIS A 58 -16.25 -2.57 12.35
C HIS A 58 -17.19 -3.74 12.00
N ASN A 59 -17.26 -4.78 12.84
CA ASN A 59 -18.06 -5.99 12.61
C ASN A 59 -17.77 -6.69 11.27
N ILE A 60 -16.51 -6.67 10.80
CA ILE A 60 -16.08 -7.35 9.59
C ILE A 60 -15.66 -8.78 9.96
N CYS A 61 -16.23 -9.75 9.25
CA CYS A 61 -15.86 -11.16 9.44
C CYS A 61 -14.44 -11.41 8.93
N TYR A 62 -13.61 -12.10 9.72
CA TYR A 62 -12.28 -12.52 9.29
C TYR A 62 -12.04 -14.01 9.50
N HIS A 63 -11.20 -14.58 8.64
CA HIS A 63 -10.86 -16.01 8.66
C HIS A 63 -9.34 -16.15 8.54
N ARG A 64 -8.75 -16.91 9.44
CA ARG A 64 -7.30 -17.06 9.52
C ARG A 64 -6.84 -18.38 8.89
N GLY A 65 -5.79 -18.31 8.07
CA GLY A 65 -5.18 -19.46 7.43
C GLY A 65 -4.69 -20.53 8.40
N TRP A 66 -4.54 -21.77 7.90
CA TRP A 66 -4.05 -22.89 8.69
C TRP A 66 -2.54 -22.82 8.94
N ILE A 67 -1.80 -22.31 7.97
CA ILE A 67 -0.33 -22.24 8.02
C ILE A 67 0.07 -20.98 8.81
N PRO A 68 0.78 -21.11 9.94
CA PRO A 68 1.33 -19.97 10.64
C PRO A 68 2.55 -19.40 9.90
N GLU A 69 2.83 -18.14 10.17
CA GLU A 69 4.03 -17.47 9.67
C GLU A 69 5.29 -18.06 10.33
N PHE A 70 6.29 -18.41 9.49
CA PHE A 70 7.60 -18.92 9.91
C PHE A 70 8.72 -18.09 9.28
N HIS A 71 9.92 -18.14 9.87
CA HIS A 71 11.08 -17.39 9.39
C HIS A 71 11.50 -17.71 7.93
N PHE A 72 11.14 -18.87 7.39
CA PHE A 72 11.39 -19.28 6.00
C PHE A 72 10.16 -18.99 5.11
N HIS A 73 9.86 -17.72 4.87
CA HIS A 73 8.66 -17.24 4.23
C HIS A 73 8.28 -17.95 2.90
N TYR A 74 9.19 -18.01 1.94
CA TYR A 74 8.87 -18.44 0.56
C TYR A 74 8.32 -19.86 0.42
N LEU A 75 8.82 -20.81 1.20
CA LEU A 75 8.37 -22.20 1.13
C LEU A 75 6.97 -22.37 1.73
N PHE A 76 6.74 -21.74 2.88
CA PHE A 76 5.47 -21.81 3.59
C PHE A 76 4.35 -21.04 2.88
N GLU A 77 4.67 -19.95 2.19
CA GLU A 77 3.73 -19.22 1.36
C GLU A 77 3.20 -20.08 0.21
N ARG A 78 4.08 -20.80 -0.47
CA ARG A 78 3.67 -21.74 -1.52
C ARG A 78 2.84 -22.91 -0.96
N LEU A 79 3.24 -23.46 0.18
CA LEU A 79 2.47 -24.51 0.85
C LEU A 79 1.10 -24.00 1.27
N ALA A 80 1.01 -22.79 1.81
CA ALA A 80 -0.24 -22.16 2.16
C ALA A 80 -1.15 -22.00 0.94
N ALA A 81 -0.62 -21.50 -0.19
CA ALA A 81 -1.38 -21.36 -1.43
C ALA A 81 -1.87 -22.70 -2.01
N LEU A 82 -1.06 -23.76 -1.88
CA LEU A 82 -1.42 -25.10 -2.36
C LEU A 82 -2.45 -25.81 -1.46
N THR A 83 -2.41 -25.58 -0.14
CA THR A 83 -3.35 -26.18 0.82
C THR A 83 -4.62 -25.35 0.99
N PHE A 84 -4.61 -24.09 0.62
CA PHE A 84 -5.73 -23.16 0.66
C PHE A 84 -7.04 -23.74 0.10
N PRO A 85 -7.07 -24.40 -1.08
CA PRO A 85 -8.31 -24.91 -1.66
C PRO A 85 -9.10 -25.84 -0.74
N LEU A 86 -8.42 -26.61 0.10
CA LEU A 86 -9.05 -27.65 0.93
C LEU A 86 -9.90 -27.03 2.06
N TRP A 87 -9.34 -26.07 2.80
CA TRP A 87 -10.08 -25.43 3.88
C TRP A 87 -10.99 -24.30 3.37
N PHE A 88 -10.60 -23.63 2.29
CA PHE A 88 -11.40 -22.57 1.69
C PHE A 88 -12.69 -23.11 1.07
N LEU A 89 -12.69 -24.36 0.59
CA LEU A 89 -13.91 -25.01 0.10
C LEU A 89 -15.00 -25.03 1.19
N TRP A 90 -14.62 -25.32 2.44
CA TRP A 90 -15.56 -25.28 3.54
C TRP A 90 -16.15 -23.87 3.75
N LEU A 91 -15.33 -22.82 3.73
CA LEU A 91 -15.80 -21.44 3.80
C LEU A 91 -16.72 -21.11 2.61
N PHE A 92 -16.31 -21.51 1.40
CA PHE A 92 -17.07 -21.27 0.19
C PHE A 92 -18.47 -21.92 0.24
N LEU A 93 -18.57 -23.15 0.68
CA LEU A 93 -19.85 -23.88 0.80
C LEU A 93 -20.73 -23.31 1.92
N LYS A 94 -20.12 -22.92 3.06
CA LYS A 94 -20.82 -22.35 4.20
C LYS A 94 -21.39 -20.97 3.91
N TYR A 95 -20.61 -20.09 3.33
CA TYR A 95 -20.96 -18.68 3.15
C TYR A 95 -21.50 -18.34 1.76
N LYS A 96 -21.20 -19.15 0.74
CA LYS A 96 -21.62 -18.98 -0.65
C LYS A 96 -21.30 -17.57 -1.17
N PRO A 97 -20.01 -17.15 -1.21
CA PRO A 97 -19.64 -15.81 -1.60
C PRO A 97 -20.12 -15.46 -3.01
N ARG A 98 -20.58 -14.23 -3.19
CA ARG A 98 -20.95 -13.66 -4.48
C ARG A 98 -19.71 -13.34 -5.31
N ALA A 99 -18.65 -12.84 -4.66
CA ALA A 99 -17.37 -12.58 -5.28
C ALA A 99 -16.20 -12.94 -4.36
N ILE A 100 -15.10 -13.32 -4.97
CA ILE A 100 -13.77 -13.47 -4.35
C ILE A 100 -12.88 -12.40 -4.96
N HIS A 101 -12.26 -11.60 -4.10
CA HIS A 101 -11.37 -10.51 -4.48
C HIS A 101 -9.99 -10.80 -3.88
N CYS A 102 -9.00 -11.09 -4.70
CA CYS A 102 -7.64 -11.39 -4.26
C CYS A 102 -6.70 -10.20 -4.47
N HIS A 103 -5.73 -10.10 -3.55
CA HIS A 103 -4.75 -9.03 -3.48
C HIS A 103 -3.35 -9.64 -3.33
N THR A 104 -2.43 -9.31 -4.20
CA THR A 104 -1.05 -9.81 -4.27
C THR A 104 -0.89 -11.25 -4.79
N GLU A 105 0.36 -11.64 -5.08
CA GLU A 105 0.68 -12.84 -5.87
C GLU A 105 0.33 -14.15 -5.16
N MET A 106 0.52 -14.25 -3.83
CA MET A 106 0.23 -15.49 -3.11
C MET A 106 -1.29 -15.75 -2.97
N PRO A 107 -2.14 -14.78 -2.60
CA PRO A 107 -3.59 -14.86 -2.75
C PRO A 107 -4.06 -15.19 -4.16
N ASP A 108 -3.40 -14.64 -5.20
CA ASP A 108 -3.71 -14.95 -6.60
C ASP A 108 -3.45 -16.42 -6.90
N LEU A 109 -2.28 -16.94 -6.50
CA LEU A 109 -1.93 -18.35 -6.65
C LEU A 109 -2.92 -19.26 -5.90
N ALA A 110 -3.25 -18.92 -4.65
CA ALA A 110 -4.19 -19.68 -3.83
C ALA A 110 -5.59 -19.72 -4.48
N THR A 111 -6.06 -18.58 -4.97
CA THR A 111 -7.34 -18.46 -5.68
C THR A 111 -7.32 -19.25 -7.00
N TYR A 112 -6.24 -19.15 -7.76
CA TYR A 112 -6.06 -19.97 -8.98
C TYR A 112 -6.12 -21.47 -8.66
N CYS A 113 -5.39 -21.95 -7.64
CA CYS A 113 -5.40 -23.35 -7.21
C CYS A 113 -6.81 -23.80 -6.81
N PHE A 114 -7.55 -22.95 -6.08
CA PHE A 114 -8.93 -23.24 -5.70
C PHE A 114 -9.84 -23.45 -6.90
N PHE A 115 -9.85 -22.55 -7.86
CA PHE A 115 -10.71 -22.69 -9.04
C PHE A 115 -10.25 -23.78 -10.01
N ARG A 116 -8.96 -24.12 -10.00
CA ARG A 116 -8.46 -25.27 -10.78
C ARG A 116 -8.90 -26.60 -10.18
N LEU A 117 -8.95 -26.71 -8.87
CA LEU A 117 -9.37 -27.93 -8.17
C LEU A 117 -10.90 -28.06 -8.14
N PHE A 118 -11.63 -26.96 -8.05
CA PHE A 118 -13.09 -26.91 -7.96
C PHE A 118 -13.71 -26.04 -9.06
N PRO A 119 -13.58 -26.39 -10.35
CA PRO A 119 -13.97 -25.52 -11.48
C PRO A 119 -15.48 -25.20 -11.52
N TRP A 120 -16.33 -26.02 -10.92
CA TRP A 120 -17.76 -25.76 -10.81
C TRP A 120 -18.09 -24.50 -10.00
N THR A 121 -17.19 -24.04 -9.13
CA THR A 121 -17.36 -22.83 -8.32
C THR A 121 -17.31 -21.55 -9.15
N LEU A 122 -16.64 -21.56 -10.32
CA LEU A 122 -16.60 -20.42 -11.27
C LEU A 122 -17.99 -19.99 -11.75
N LYS A 123 -18.94 -20.93 -11.83
CA LYS A 123 -20.32 -20.63 -12.24
C LYS A 123 -21.14 -19.93 -11.16
N ARG A 124 -20.64 -19.90 -9.93
CA ARG A 124 -21.36 -19.43 -8.73
C ARG A 124 -20.78 -18.17 -8.10
N CYS A 125 -19.57 -17.81 -8.47
CA CYS A 125 -18.83 -16.75 -7.81
C CYS A 125 -18.03 -15.95 -8.83
N LYS A 126 -18.13 -14.62 -8.78
CA LYS A 126 -17.27 -13.72 -9.56
C LYS A 126 -15.86 -13.70 -8.97
N ILE A 127 -14.88 -13.42 -9.82
CA ILE A 127 -13.50 -13.20 -9.40
C ILE A 127 -13.14 -11.76 -9.71
N VAL A 128 -12.54 -11.08 -8.75
CA VAL A 128 -11.89 -9.80 -8.91
C VAL A 128 -10.46 -9.94 -8.39
N ARG A 129 -9.53 -9.32 -9.06
CA ARG A 129 -8.12 -9.29 -8.66
C ARG A 129 -7.59 -7.89 -8.78
N THR A 130 -7.00 -7.39 -7.71
CA THR A 130 -6.31 -6.09 -7.71
C THR A 130 -4.80 -6.29 -7.87
N ILE A 131 -4.23 -5.66 -8.89
CA ILE A 131 -2.80 -5.66 -9.17
C ILE A 131 -2.18 -4.47 -8.45
N HIS A 132 -1.42 -4.73 -7.38
CA HIS A 132 -0.84 -3.71 -6.50
C HIS A 132 0.57 -3.26 -6.87
N ASN A 133 1.29 -4.02 -7.71
CA ASN A 133 2.68 -3.76 -8.03
C ASN A 133 2.95 -3.74 -9.53
N THR A 134 3.99 -3.00 -9.92
CA THR A 134 4.52 -3.03 -11.29
C THR A 134 5.41 -4.25 -11.54
N ARG A 135 5.99 -4.86 -10.50
CA ARG A 135 6.79 -6.09 -10.62
C ARG A 135 6.04 -7.25 -9.99
N LEU A 136 5.71 -8.24 -10.80
CA LEU A 136 4.93 -9.40 -10.39
C LEU A 136 5.76 -10.68 -10.55
N TRP A 137 5.51 -11.65 -9.68
CA TRP A 137 6.03 -13.03 -9.77
C TRP A 137 7.56 -13.14 -9.75
N ALA A 138 8.28 -12.25 -9.08
CA ALA A 138 9.73 -12.32 -8.96
C ALA A 138 10.17 -13.70 -8.43
N GLY A 139 11.00 -14.42 -9.22
CA GLY A 139 11.47 -15.77 -8.90
C GLY A 139 10.41 -16.87 -9.07
N MET A 140 9.23 -16.55 -9.64
CA MET A 140 8.14 -17.50 -9.91
C MET A 140 7.50 -17.29 -11.30
N GLU A 141 8.24 -16.82 -12.28
CA GLU A 141 7.76 -16.32 -13.57
C GLU A 141 6.92 -17.36 -14.32
N ARG A 142 7.34 -18.64 -14.34
CA ARG A 142 6.58 -19.73 -14.99
C ARG A 142 5.23 -20.00 -14.34
N THR A 143 5.16 -19.90 -13.01
CA THR A 143 3.92 -20.04 -12.26
C THR A 143 3.05 -18.82 -12.53
N GLY A 144 3.64 -17.63 -12.46
CA GLY A 144 3.00 -16.37 -12.76
C GLY A 144 2.30 -16.36 -14.12
N GLN A 145 2.96 -16.78 -15.19
CA GLN A 145 2.36 -16.84 -16.53
C GLN A 145 1.06 -17.66 -16.57
N ARG A 146 0.98 -18.78 -15.84
CA ARG A 146 -0.23 -19.62 -15.78
C ARG A 146 -1.34 -18.95 -14.98
N VAL A 147 -1.00 -18.31 -13.88
CA VAL A 147 -1.95 -17.59 -13.01
C VAL A 147 -2.49 -16.38 -13.77
N GLU A 148 -1.62 -15.58 -14.40
CA GLU A 148 -2.01 -14.43 -15.20
C GLU A 148 -2.94 -14.82 -16.35
N ALA A 149 -2.61 -15.85 -17.11
CA ALA A 149 -3.46 -16.35 -18.19
C ALA A 149 -4.86 -16.79 -17.68
N PHE A 150 -4.96 -17.28 -16.45
CA PHE A 150 -6.24 -17.60 -15.83
C PHE A 150 -7.05 -16.33 -15.54
N PHE A 151 -6.47 -15.33 -14.83
CA PHE A 151 -7.17 -14.11 -14.47
C PHE A 151 -7.56 -13.25 -15.69
N ILE A 152 -6.72 -13.23 -16.73
CA ILE A 152 -7.03 -12.56 -18.00
C ILE A 152 -8.27 -13.20 -18.65
N ARG A 153 -8.32 -14.54 -18.73
CA ARG A 153 -9.49 -15.26 -19.28
C ARG A 153 -10.78 -15.04 -18.49
N GLN A 154 -10.67 -14.79 -17.18
CA GLN A 154 -11.83 -14.49 -16.32
C GLN A 154 -12.22 -13.01 -16.37
N ASN A 155 -11.48 -12.16 -17.08
CA ASN A 155 -11.64 -10.70 -17.06
C ASN A 155 -11.70 -10.13 -15.64
N ALA A 156 -10.81 -10.64 -14.77
CA ALA A 156 -10.85 -10.40 -13.33
C ALA A 156 -9.94 -9.27 -12.86
N ASN A 157 -9.00 -8.84 -13.71
CA ASN A 157 -7.92 -7.94 -13.35
C ASN A 157 -8.36 -6.47 -13.23
N VAL A 158 -7.87 -5.80 -12.20
CA VAL A 158 -7.99 -4.35 -11.97
C VAL A 158 -6.61 -3.82 -11.61
N ALA A 159 -6.17 -2.75 -12.26
CA ALA A 159 -4.94 -2.04 -11.91
C ALA A 159 -5.24 -0.90 -10.92
N ILE A 160 -4.33 -0.67 -9.96
CA ILE A 160 -4.51 0.43 -9.00
C ILE A 160 -4.01 1.77 -9.52
N SER A 161 -3.30 1.80 -10.64
CA SER A 161 -2.69 3.01 -11.20
C SER A 161 -2.43 2.87 -12.70
N GLU A 162 -2.20 4.00 -13.35
CA GLU A 162 -1.77 4.03 -14.75
C GLU A 162 -0.41 3.35 -14.95
N ALA A 163 0.50 3.54 -14.00
CA ALA A 163 1.82 2.89 -14.03
C ALA A 163 1.70 1.36 -14.00
N VAL A 164 0.86 0.82 -13.11
CA VAL A 164 0.58 -0.63 -13.03
C VAL A 164 -0.08 -1.12 -14.31
N ARG A 165 -1.09 -0.40 -14.82
CA ARG A 165 -1.79 -0.77 -16.07
C ARG A 165 -0.86 -0.85 -17.27
N LYS A 166 -0.04 0.19 -17.49
CA LYS A 166 0.92 0.25 -18.60
C LYS A 166 1.94 -0.87 -18.52
N ASN A 167 2.50 -1.10 -17.34
CA ASN A 167 3.46 -2.17 -17.13
C ASN A 167 2.83 -3.54 -17.37
N TYR A 168 1.62 -3.77 -16.87
CA TYR A 168 0.87 -5.01 -17.07
C TYR A 168 0.57 -5.25 -18.56
N GLN A 169 0.14 -4.21 -19.28
CA GLN A 169 -0.12 -4.27 -20.72
C GLN A 169 1.14 -4.62 -21.51
N ASN A 170 2.29 -4.06 -21.14
CA ASN A 170 3.56 -4.35 -21.81
C ASN A 170 4.01 -5.80 -21.63
N ILE A 171 3.78 -6.41 -20.45
CA ILE A 171 4.24 -7.77 -20.12
C ILE A 171 3.24 -8.83 -20.56
N TYR A 172 1.95 -8.62 -20.30
CA TYR A 172 0.91 -9.64 -20.46
C TYR A 172 -0.06 -9.36 -21.61
N HIS A 173 0.11 -8.25 -22.34
CA HIS A 173 -0.72 -7.84 -23.48
C HIS A 173 -2.22 -7.74 -23.16
N ALA A 174 -2.54 -7.42 -21.91
CA ALA A 174 -3.90 -7.22 -21.42
C ALA A 174 -4.00 -5.83 -20.73
N CYS A 175 -5.13 -5.15 -20.95
CA CYS A 175 -5.36 -3.79 -20.46
C CYS A 175 -6.48 -3.80 -19.40
N PRO A 176 -6.16 -3.99 -18.11
CA PRO A 176 -7.16 -3.97 -17.06
C PRO A 176 -7.74 -2.56 -16.85
N PRO A 177 -9.00 -2.42 -16.40
CA PRO A 177 -9.52 -1.14 -15.92
C PRO A 177 -8.71 -0.65 -14.72
N ILE A 178 -8.71 0.67 -14.51
CA ILE A 178 -8.10 1.26 -13.33
C ILE A 178 -9.18 1.54 -12.30
N ILE A 179 -8.91 1.12 -11.05
CA ILE A 179 -9.59 1.62 -9.87
C ILE A 179 -8.50 2.08 -8.92
N TYR A 180 -8.34 3.39 -8.78
CA TYR A 180 -7.36 3.96 -7.88
C TYR A 180 -7.68 3.61 -6.43
N ASN A 181 -6.64 3.37 -5.62
CA ASN A 181 -6.82 3.22 -4.19
C ASN A 181 -7.38 4.51 -3.59
N GLY A 182 -8.41 4.36 -2.79
CA GLY A 182 -9.01 5.47 -2.07
C GLY A 182 -8.43 5.61 -0.67
N VAL A 183 -8.37 6.85 -0.20
CA VAL A 183 -7.98 7.22 1.15
C VAL A 183 -9.01 8.20 1.72
N ALA A 184 -9.11 8.25 3.04
CA ALA A 184 -9.93 9.22 3.76
C ALA A 184 -9.05 10.01 4.76
N PRO A 185 -9.39 11.27 5.05
CA PRO A 185 -8.72 12.01 6.11
C PRO A 185 -8.98 11.36 7.48
N VAL A 186 -8.01 11.43 8.36
CA VAL A 186 -8.13 10.93 9.73
C VAL A 186 -7.98 12.08 10.74
N SER A 187 -8.52 11.89 11.95
CA SER A 187 -8.36 12.86 13.03
C SER A 187 -6.89 13.03 13.38
N GLN A 188 -6.42 14.26 13.35
CA GLN A 188 -5.02 14.58 13.60
C GLN A 188 -4.74 14.80 15.08
N GLN A 189 -3.53 14.41 15.51
CA GLN A 189 -3.01 14.60 16.86
C GLN A 189 -1.54 15.04 16.79
N PRO A 190 -1.02 15.75 17.83
CA PRO A 190 0.37 16.19 17.85
C PRO A 190 1.35 15.02 17.89
N TYR A 191 2.40 15.07 17.06
CA TYR A 191 3.51 14.12 17.20
C TYR A 191 4.45 14.57 18.34
N PRO A 192 4.76 13.70 19.32
CA PRO A 192 5.39 14.14 20.58
C PRO A 192 6.89 14.46 20.46
N HIS A 193 7.56 14.10 19.36
CA HIS A 193 9.01 14.22 19.21
C HIS A 193 9.45 15.25 18.16
N LEU A 194 8.58 16.21 17.82
CA LEU A 194 8.95 17.28 16.88
C LEU A 194 10.07 18.16 17.44
N LYS A 195 10.83 18.76 16.55
CA LYS A 195 11.81 19.81 16.86
C LYS A 195 11.19 21.17 16.59
N THR A 196 10.94 21.95 17.66
CA THR A 196 10.16 23.20 17.59
C THR A 196 10.76 24.27 16.70
N ASP A 197 12.10 24.33 16.60
CA ASP A 197 12.80 25.37 15.84
C ASP A 197 13.31 24.87 14.48
N LYS A 198 12.77 23.76 13.97
CA LYS A 198 13.23 23.12 12.74
C LYS A 198 12.07 22.76 11.82
N THR A 199 12.37 22.73 10.54
CA THR A 199 11.50 22.09 9.54
C THR A 199 11.56 20.57 9.74
N ASN A 200 10.47 19.98 10.18
CA ASN A 200 10.36 18.56 10.47
C ASN A 200 9.98 17.78 9.22
N ILE A 201 10.91 17.00 8.70
CA ILE A 201 10.76 16.19 7.49
C ILE A 201 10.45 14.75 7.90
N LEU A 202 9.31 14.21 7.46
CA LEU A 202 8.94 12.82 7.68
C LEU A 202 9.42 11.97 6.50
N PHE A 203 10.11 10.87 6.79
CA PHE A 203 10.18 9.70 5.91
C PHE A 203 9.48 8.55 6.60
N ALA A 204 8.63 7.81 5.89
CA ALA A 204 7.99 6.64 6.46
C ALA A 204 7.86 5.50 5.43
N GLY A 205 8.07 4.26 5.90
CA GLY A 205 7.94 3.08 5.07
C GLY A 205 8.92 1.96 5.39
N ARG A 206 8.90 0.92 4.56
CA ARG A 206 9.84 -0.20 4.69
C ARG A 206 11.25 0.26 4.31
N PHE A 207 12.25 -0.13 5.09
CA PHE A 207 13.66 0.16 4.79
C PHE A 207 14.19 -0.86 3.77
N GLU A 208 13.76 -0.66 2.52
CA GLU A 208 14.07 -1.50 1.37
C GLU A 208 14.58 -0.65 0.20
N GLU A 209 15.29 -1.27 -0.73
CA GLU A 209 15.84 -0.59 -1.91
C GLU A 209 14.77 0.15 -2.72
N GLN A 210 13.56 -0.41 -2.80
CA GLN A 210 12.41 0.21 -3.47
C GLN A 210 12.13 1.62 -2.95
N LYS A 211 12.28 1.86 -1.65
CA LYS A 211 12.00 3.14 -0.99
C LYS A 211 13.14 4.16 -1.09
N GLY A 212 14.25 3.81 -1.77
CA GLY A 212 15.36 4.72 -1.99
C GLY A 212 16.14 5.05 -0.72
N ILE A 213 16.39 4.05 0.15
CA ILE A 213 17.09 4.24 1.43
C ILE A 213 18.50 4.79 1.24
N ASP A 214 19.20 4.38 0.20
CA ASP A 214 20.51 4.92 -0.18
C ASP A 214 20.42 6.43 -0.50
N THR A 215 19.44 6.82 -1.31
CA THR A 215 19.17 8.23 -1.62
C THR A 215 18.76 9.02 -0.38
N LEU A 216 17.94 8.44 0.50
CA LEU A 216 17.55 9.05 1.77
C LEU A 216 18.78 9.35 2.64
N ILE A 217 19.71 8.40 2.77
CA ILE A 217 20.96 8.56 3.50
C ILE A 217 21.76 9.75 2.95
N GLU A 218 21.95 9.82 1.63
CA GLU A 218 22.72 10.90 1.00
C GLU A 218 22.03 12.27 1.16
N ILE A 219 20.70 12.33 1.07
CA ILE A 219 19.95 13.56 1.34
C ILE A 219 20.18 14.02 2.78
N ILE A 220 20.03 13.14 3.79
CA ILE A 220 20.20 13.49 5.20
C ILE A 220 21.64 13.96 5.48
N LYS A 221 22.65 13.26 4.95
CA LYS A 221 24.06 13.64 5.05
C LYS A 221 24.33 15.00 4.41
N SER A 222 23.73 15.29 3.25
CA SER A 222 23.90 16.58 2.58
C SER A 222 23.33 17.75 3.36
N GLN A 223 22.42 17.48 4.29
CA GLN A 223 21.76 18.47 5.15
C GLN A 223 22.27 18.45 6.60
N LYS A 224 23.37 17.72 6.92
CA LYS A 224 23.86 17.59 8.30
C LYS A 224 24.24 18.92 8.95
N ASP A 225 24.77 19.87 8.16
CA ASP A 225 25.17 21.19 8.59
C ASP A 225 24.06 22.25 8.44
N ASN A 226 22.89 21.86 7.93
CA ASN A 226 21.72 22.75 7.81
C ASN A 226 20.98 22.80 9.17
N PRO A 227 21.05 23.93 9.90
CA PRO A 227 20.44 24.01 11.23
C PRO A 227 18.91 24.02 11.20
N CYS A 228 18.31 24.22 10.01
CA CYS A 228 16.87 24.40 9.87
C CYS A 228 16.11 23.07 9.65
N CYS A 229 16.77 21.98 9.22
CA CYS A 229 16.09 20.73 8.89
C CYS A 229 16.30 19.64 9.94
N TYR A 230 15.27 18.86 10.20
CA TYR A 230 15.33 17.65 11.02
C TYR A 230 14.51 16.53 10.39
N PHE A 231 15.09 15.35 10.30
CA PHE A 231 14.47 14.19 9.65
C PHE A 231 13.95 13.19 10.69
N HIS A 232 12.69 12.82 10.54
CA HIS A 232 12.05 11.73 11.30
C HIS A 232 11.89 10.54 10.37
N VAL A 233 12.72 9.52 10.57
CA VAL A 233 12.74 8.30 9.75
C VAL A 233 12.00 7.21 10.51
N ILE A 234 10.80 6.85 10.03
CA ILE A 234 9.89 5.93 10.72
C ILE A 234 9.68 4.68 9.86
N GLY A 235 10.08 3.52 10.36
CA GLY A 235 9.95 2.29 9.61
C GLY A 235 10.79 1.14 10.13
N GLY A 236 11.01 0.16 9.28
CA GLY A 236 11.85 -1.01 9.51
C GLY A 236 12.01 -1.81 8.23
N GLY A 237 13.00 -2.68 8.17
CA GLY A 237 13.25 -3.51 6.99
C GLY A 237 14.69 -4.01 6.88
N SER A 238 15.01 -4.64 5.74
CA SER A 238 16.30 -5.29 5.53
C SER A 238 17.50 -4.34 5.58
N LEU A 239 17.29 -3.05 5.28
CA LEU A 239 18.32 -2.01 5.26
C LEU A 239 18.43 -1.20 6.56
N GLU A 240 17.78 -1.61 7.64
CA GLU A 240 17.77 -0.88 8.92
C GLU A 240 19.18 -0.75 9.53
N ALA A 241 19.95 -1.82 9.50
CA ALA A 241 21.34 -1.81 10.02
C ALA A 241 22.21 -0.83 9.23
N LEU A 242 22.13 -0.86 7.89
CA LEU A 242 22.85 0.05 7.01
C LEU A 242 22.45 1.52 7.29
N LEU A 243 21.15 1.81 7.37
CA LEU A 243 20.62 3.14 7.63
C LEU A 243 21.16 3.67 8.96
N THR A 244 21.08 2.87 10.02
CA THR A 244 21.54 3.24 11.36
C THR A 244 23.04 3.51 11.41
N GLU A 245 23.85 2.65 10.81
CA GLU A 245 25.31 2.80 10.72
C GLU A 245 25.69 4.08 9.96
N GLN A 246 25.10 4.28 8.78
CA GLN A 246 25.45 5.39 7.89
C GLN A 246 25.03 6.76 8.43
N LEU A 247 24.03 6.81 9.31
CA LEU A 247 23.52 8.05 9.90
C LEU A 247 23.93 8.24 11.37
N ALA A 248 24.80 7.37 11.93
CA ALA A 248 25.19 7.41 13.34
C ALA A 248 25.80 8.76 13.77
N GLU A 249 26.51 9.46 12.88
CA GLU A 249 27.14 10.76 13.13
C GLU A 249 26.25 11.95 12.76
N CYS A 250 25.02 11.72 12.30
CA CYS A 250 24.11 12.78 11.89
C CYS A 250 23.23 13.22 13.06
N SER A 251 23.39 14.45 13.53
CA SER A 251 22.59 15.01 14.63
C SER A 251 21.20 15.51 14.21
N ASN A 252 20.94 15.57 12.90
CA ASN A 252 19.72 16.10 12.30
C ASN A 252 18.68 15.01 11.95
N VAL A 253 18.78 13.81 12.53
CA VAL A 253 17.89 12.70 12.24
C VAL A 253 17.53 11.89 13.49
N SER A 254 16.32 11.35 13.50
CA SER A 254 15.89 10.27 14.40
C SER A 254 15.34 9.10 13.60
N ILE A 255 15.69 7.87 13.99
CA ILE A 255 15.21 6.63 13.40
C ILE A 255 14.31 5.94 14.42
N CYS A 256 13.08 5.62 14.04
CA CYS A 256 12.08 5.02 14.91
C CYS A 256 11.42 3.82 14.25
N ASN A 257 10.97 2.88 15.08
CA ASN A 257 10.17 1.75 14.65
C ASN A 257 8.88 2.19 13.95
N PRO A 258 8.24 1.31 13.14
CA PRO A 258 6.96 1.60 12.50
C PRO A 258 5.90 2.04 13.53
N LEU A 259 5.18 3.11 13.20
CA LEU A 259 4.06 3.60 13.99
C LEU A 259 2.74 3.15 13.39
N PHE A 260 1.90 2.56 14.24
CA PHE A 260 0.51 2.36 13.91
C PHE A 260 -0.21 3.72 13.90
N ASN A 261 -1.15 3.92 12.97
CA ASN A 261 -1.86 5.20 12.78
C ASN A 261 -0.96 6.40 12.48
N LEU A 262 0.16 6.20 11.79
CA LEU A 262 1.05 7.30 11.39
C LEU A 262 0.27 8.46 10.70
N ALA A 263 -0.75 8.13 9.92
CA ALA A 263 -1.60 9.11 9.26
C ALA A 263 -2.21 10.13 10.22
N SER A 264 -2.48 9.78 11.48
CA SER A 264 -3.01 10.70 12.50
C SER A 264 -2.00 11.73 13.01
N TYR A 265 -0.72 11.59 12.70
CA TYR A 265 0.35 12.51 13.08
C TYR A 265 0.85 13.38 11.92
N MET A 266 0.38 13.13 10.70
CA MET A 266 0.96 13.74 9.49
C MET A 266 0.88 15.26 9.49
N ALA A 267 -0.22 15.84 9.97
CA ALA A 267 -0.34 17.30 10.06
C ALA A 267 0.68 17.98 10.99
N SER A 268 1.36 17.21 11.83
CA SER A 268 2.41 17.73 12.73
C SER A 268 3.73 17.99 12.01
N PHE A 269 3.98 17.32 10.88
CA PHE A 269 5.22 17.48 10.12
C PHE A 269 5.08 18.60 9.07
N ASP A 270 6.21 19.08 8.58
CA ASP A 270 6.23 20.14 7.59
C ASP A 270 6.22 19.58 6.16
N PHE A 271 6.96 18.52 5.91
CA PHE A 271 7.02 17.83 4.61
C PHE A 271 7.19 16.32 4.78
N LEU A 272 6.64 15.56 3.82
CA LEU A 272 6.94 14.15 3.64
C LEU A 272 8.03 14.01 2.56
N LEU A 273 9.08 13.22 2.82
CA LEU A 273 10.13 12.92 1.85
C LEU A 273 9.96 11.49 1.32
N MET A 274 9.86 11.35 -0.01
CA MET A 274 9.66 10.07 -0.67
C MET A 274 10.62 9.88 -1.86
N PRO A 275 11.86 9.43 -1.62
CA PRO A 275 12.84 9.15 -2.67
C PRO A 275 12.64 7.76 -3.30
N SER A 276 11.42 7.25 -3.32
CA SER A 276 11.08 5.91 -3.84
C SER A 276 11.53 5.76 -5.29
N ARG A 277 12.01 4.58 -5.64
CA ARG A 277 12.44 4.24 -7.02
C ARG A 277 11.26 3.79 -7.89
N PHE A 278 10.27 3.18 -7.29
CA PHE A 278 9.01 2.79 -7.92
C PHE A 278 7.94 2.51 -6.87
N GLU A 279 6.69 2.70 -7.24
CA GLU A 279 5.50 2.39 -6.43
C GLU A 279 4.44 1.72 -7.32
N GLY A 280 3.48 1.03 -6.71
CA GLY A 280 2.26 0.63 -7.42
C GLY A 280 1.31 1.82 -7.54
N LEU A 281 0.86 2.31 -6.40
CA LEU A 281 0.28 3.63 -6.13
C LEU A 281 0.58 3.93 -4.66
N SER A 282 1.22 5.06 -4.38
CA SER A 282 1.64 5.35 -3.00
C SER A 282 0.49 5.77 -2.11
N ILE A 283 0.00 4.87 -1.27
CA ILE A 283 -1.00 5.17 -0.23
C ILE A 283 -0.48 6.24 0.72
N LEU A 284 0.80 6.18 1.11
CA LEU A 284 1.41 7.16 2.01
C LEU A 284 1.36 8.59 1.46
N SER A 285 1.61 8.77 0.14
CA SER A 285 1.49 10.08 -0.52
C SER A 285 0.05 10.59 -0.50
N LEU A 286 -0.91 9.70 -0.72
CA LEU A 286 -2.33 10.04 -0.66
C LEU A 286 -2.75 10.40 0.78
N GLU A 287 -2.36 9.61 1.77
CA GLU A 287 -2.61 9.91 3.19
C GLU A 287 -2.02 11.26 3.59
N ALA A 288 -0.78 11.55 3.15
CA ALA A 288 -0.14 12.84 3.38
C ALA A 288 -0.96 14.00 2.78
N SER A 289 -1.38 13.86 1.54
CA SER A 289 -2.20 14.87 0.85
C SER A 289 -3.54 15.13 1.55
N PHE A 290 -4.25 14.06 1.95
CA PHE A 290 -5.52 14.19 2.70
C PHE A 290 -5.36 14.82 4.08
N ASN A 291 -4.21 14.58 4.72
CA ASN A 291 -3.95 15.07 6.09
C ASN A 291 -3.09 16.35 6.12
N GLY A 292 -2.93 17.01 4.99
CA GLY A 292 -2.30 18.33 4.91
C GLY A 292 -0.77 18.31 5.06
N LEU A 293 -0.10 17.22 4.62
CA LEU A 293 1.36 17.11 4.62
C LEU A 293 1.87 17.11 3.16
N PRO A 294 2.46 18.21 2.67
CA PRO A 294 2.98 18.25 1.31
C PRO A 294 4.20 17.34 1.15
N ALA A 295 4.25 16.61 0.02
CA ALA A 295 5.30 15.63 -0.23
C ALA A 295 6.39 16.14 -1.17
N ILE A 296 7.65 15.88 -0.81
CA ILE A 296 8.83 15.98 -1.68
C ILE A 296 9.01 14.59 -2.29
N ILE A 297 8.89 14.46 -3.59
CA ILE A 297 8.85 13.17 -4.25
C ILE A 297 9.93 13.01 -5.34
N ASN A 298 10.44 11.79 -5.48
CA ASN A 298 11.04 11.37 -6.73
C ASN A 298 9.95 11.10 -7.78
N ALA A 299 10.12 11.57 -9.00
CA ALA A 299 9.19 11.36 -10.11
C ALA A 299 9.27 9.92 -10.63
N CYS A 300 8.84 8.96 -9.86
CA CYS A 300 8.82 7.55 -10.24
C CYS A 300 7.40 7.04 -10.53
N PRO A 301 7.27 5.94 -11.29
CA PRO A 301 5.98 5.31 -11.56
C PRO A 301 5.20 5.03 -10.27
N GLY A 302 3.88 5.27 -10.28
CA GLY A 302 2.98 5.04 -9.15
C GLY A 302 3.09 6.08 -8.01
N LEU A 303 4.06 6.99 -8.06
CA LEU A 303 4.20 8.08 -7.11
C LEU A 303 3.86 9.43 -7.76
N TYR A 304 4.38 9.70 -8.97
CA TYR A 304 4.13 10.98 -9.65
C TYR A 304 2.63 11.22 -9.92
N GLU A 305 1.83 10.18 -10.10
CA GLU A 305 0.39 10.30 -10.38
C GLU A 305 -0.47 10.56 -9.13
N THR A 306 0.12 10.55 -7.92
CA THR A 306 -0.57 10.87 -6.67
C THR A 306 -0.66 12.37 -6.38
N LEU A 307 0.00 13.21 -7.18
CA LEU A 307 0.08 14.67 -7.04
C LEU A 307 -0.16 15.34 -8.39
N PRO A 308 -0.56 16.63 -8.41
CA PRO A 308 -0.76 17.40 -9.63
C PRO A 308 0.47 17.34 -10.57
N GLU A 309 0.25 17.41 -11.87
CA GLU A 309 1.34 17.37 -12.86
C GLU A 309 2.35 18.51 -12.67
N ASP A 310 1.87 19.69 -12.29
CA ASP A 310 2.68 20.89 -11.99
C ASP A 310 3.10 20.96 -10.50
N TRP A 311 3.30 19.82 -9.83
CA TRP A 311 3.74 19.78 -8.45
C TRP A 311 5.20 20.25 -8.30
N PRO A 312 5.47 21.32 -7.50
CA PRO A 312 6.80 21.98 -7.50
C PRO A 312 7.87 21.22 -6.69
N LEU A 313 7.48 20.31 -5.78
CA LEU A 313 8.42 19.55 -4.93
C LEU A 313 8.71 18.17 -5.53
N ARG A 314 8.97 18.13 -6.84
CA ARG A 314 9.27 16.93 -7.59
C ARG A 314 10.73 16.92 -8.03
N VAL A 315 11.41 15.82 -7.82
CA VAL A 315 12.79 15.56 -8.27
C VAL A 315 12.77 14.43 -9.28
N GLU A 316 13.52 14.56 -10.35
CA GLU A 316 13.68 13.51 -11.35
C GLU A 316 14.89 12.62 -11.02
N ASN A 317 14.71 11.30 -11.21
CA ASN A 317 15.79 10.33 -11.12
C ASN A 317 16.60 10.35 -9.80
N ASN A 318 15.98 10.78 -8.69
CA ASN A 318 16.64 10.94 -7.40
C ASN A 318 17.92 11.80 -7.46
N ASP A 319 17.92 12.86 -8.29
CA ASP A 319 19.06 13.76 -8.42
C ASP A 319 19.34 14.48 -7.09
N LEU A 320 20.49 14.19 -6.50
CA LEU A 320 20.92 14.77 -5.22
C LEU A 320 21.10 16.29 -5.27
N LYS A 321 21.53 16.84 -6.41
CA LYS A 321 21.65 18.30 -6.55
C LYS A 321 20.29 18.98 -6.57
N ALA A 322 19.31 18.36 -7.22
CA ALA A 322 17.93 18.85 -7.19
C ALA A 322 17.33 18.81 -5.78
N TYR A 323 17.58 17.75 -4.99
CA TYR A 323 17.20 17.72 -3.59
C TYR A 323 17.89 18.81 -2.77
N GLN A 324 19.21 19.00 -2.94
CA GLN A 324 19.94 20.07 -2.26
C GLN A 324 19.37 21.45 -2.59
N HIS A 325 19.06 21.72 -3.85
CA HIS A 325 18.39 22.96 -4.26
C HIS A 325 17.01 23.10 -3.60
N LEU A 326 16.20 22.04 -3.59
CA LEU A 326 14.90 22.06 -2.90
C LEU A 326 15.06 22.43 -1.40
N PHE A 327 15.93 21.75 -0.68
CA PHE A 327 16.10 21.97 0.76
C PHE A 327 16.67 23.37 1.10
N ASN A 328 17.61 23.87 0.29
CA ASN A 328 18.33 25.10 0.61
C ASN A 328 17.63 26.37 0.08
N GLU A 329 16.90 26.27 -1.04
CA GLU A 329 16.36 27.45 -1.73
C GLU A 329 14.84 27.45 -1.85
N VAL A 330 14.22 26.30 -2.12
CA VAL A 330 12.78 26.24 -2.39
C VAL A 330 11.97 26.12 -1.08
N LEU A 331 12.29 25.16 -0.20
CA LEU A 331 11.53 24.92 1.03
C LEU A 331 11.49 26.12 1.98
N PRO A 332 12.59 26.89 2.18
CA PRO A 332 12.56 28.06 3.06
C PRO A 332 11.56 29.15 2.64
N THR A 333 11.25 29.23 1.35
CA THR A 333 10.35 30.25 0.79
C THR A 333 8.98 29.66 0.36
N ALA A 334 8.78 28.36 0.50
CA ALA A 334 7.57 27.67 0.04
C ALA A 334 6.34 28.09 0.85
N ASN A 335 5.27 28.46 0.16
CA ASN A 335 3.97 28.64 0.79
C ASN A 335 3.34 27.29 1.10
N ARG A 336 3.62 26.76 2.31
CA ARG A 336 3.16 25.44 2.74
C ARG A 336 1.64 25.31 2.70
N THR A 337 0.90 26.32 3.12
CA THR A 337 -0.57 26.31 3.11
C THR A 337 -1.13 26.13 1.69
N ASN A 338 -0.52 26.79 0.71
CA ASN A 338 -0.93 26.63 -0.68
C ASN A 338 -0.61 25.21 -1.21
N LEU A 339 0.55 24.66 -0.88
CA LEU A 339 0.92 23.29 -1.23
C LEU A 339 -0.03 22.27 -0.62
N GLN A 340 -0.37 22.43 0.67
CA GLN A 340 -1.35 21.60 1.38
C GLN A 340 -2.70 21.61 0.67
N ALA A 341 -3.23 22.80 0.39
CA ALA A 341 -4.53 22.95 -0.27
C ALA A 341 -4.53 22.32 -1.68
N LYS A 342 -3.45 22.53 -2.44
CA LYS A 342 -3.30 21.99 -3.80
C LYS A 342 -3.24 20.47 -3.82
N ALA A 343 -2.42 19.85 -2.96
CA ALA A 343 -2.30 18.40 -2.84
C ALA A 343 -3.62 17.77 -2.38
N ARG A 344 -4.25 18.36 -1.36
CA ARG A 344 -5.52 17.88 -0.82
C ARG A 344 -6.65 17.92 -1.84
N LEU A 345 -6.84 19.03 -2.53
CA LEU A 345 -7.87 19.17 -3.56
C LEU A 345 -7.70 18.13 -4.67
N PHE A 346 -6.46 17.91 -5.09
CA PHE A 346 -6.14 16.89 -6.09
C PHE A 346 -6.48 15.48 -5.60
N ALA A 347 -6.10 15.15 -4.35
CA ALA A 347 -6.37 13.85 -3.75
C ALA A 347 -7.88 13.60 -3.56
N GLU A 348 -8.64 14.59 -3.06
CA GLU A 348 -10.09 14.51 -2.87
C GLU A 348 -10.83 14.24 -4.20
N ASN A 349 -10.40 14.88 -5.28
CA ASN A 349 -11.02 14.72 -6.60
C ASN A 349 -10.73 13.37 -7.27
N ASN A 350 -9.58 12.75 -7.00
CA ASN A 350 -9.11 11.61 -7.76
C ASN A 350 -9.03 10.29 -6.95
N PHE A 351 -8.89 10.37 -5.62
CA PHE A 351 -8.55 9.21 -4.78
C PHE A 351 -9.46 9.05 -3.55
N SER A 352 -10.74 9.39 -3.69
CA SER A 352 -11.67 9.23 -2.57
C SER A 352 -12.01 7.76 -2.30
N MET A 353 -12.09 7.39 -1.02
CA MET A 353 -12.51 6.07 -0.56
C MET A 353 -13.84 5.65 -1.14
N LYS A 354 -14.81 6.57 -1.17
CA LYS A 354 -16.15 6.33 -1.70
C LYS A 354 -16.12 5.93 -3.18
N HIS A 355 -15.32 6.63 -3.99
CA HIS A 355 -15.21 6.32 -5.42
C HIS A 355 -14.59 4.94 -5.68
N MET A 356 -13.53 4.60 -4.93
CA MET A 356 -12.92 3.28 -4.98
C MET A 356 -13.93 2.19 -4.66
N GLN A 357 -14.63 2.33 -3.55
CA GLN A 357 -15.62 1.35 -3.10
C GLN A 357 -16.76 1.16 -4.11
N GLU A 358 -17.41 2.24 -4.56
CA GLU A 358 -18.50 2.18 -5.54
C GLU A 358 -18.05 1.50 -6.85
N SER A 359 -16.80 1.71 -7.23
CA SER A 359 -16.21 1.08 -8.43
C SER A 359 -16.03 -0.42 -8.27
N TYR A 360 -15.53 -0.89 -7.11
CA TYR A 360 -15.42 -2.31 -6.82
C TYR A 360 -16.79 -2.98 -6.65
N GLU A 361 -17.75 -2.33 -5.99
CA GLU A 361 -19.10 -2.88 -5.80
C GLU A 361 -19.80 -3.18 -7.14
N LYS A 362 -19.61 -2.33 -8.16
CA LYS A 362 -20.09 -2.60 -9.53
C LYS A 362 -19.48 -3.88 -10.12
N LEU A 363 -18.24 -4.21 -9.79
CA LEU A 363 -17.59 -5.42 -10.25
C LEU A 363 -18.11 -6.67 -9.54
N TYR A 364 -18.56 -6.56 -8.30
CA TYR A 364 -19.12 -7.72 -7.57
C TYR A 364 -20.53 -8.11 -8.05
N GLY A 365 -21.26 -7.25 -8.70
CA GLY A 365 -22.55 -7.53 -9.37
C GLY A 365 -23.74 -7.50 -8.49
#